data_4769c55fc807e351db7248791279a0cb
#
_entry.id   4769c55fc807e351db7248791279a0cb
#
_cell.length_a   1.000
_cell.length_b   1.000
_cell.length_c   1.000
_cell.angle_alpha   90.00
_cell.angle_beta   90.00
_cell.angle_gamma   90.00
#
_symmetry.space_group_name_H-M   'P 1'
#
loop_
_entity.id
_entity.type
_entity.pdbx_description
1 polymer ?
#
loop_
_entity_poly.entity_id
_entity_poly.type
_entity_poly.pdbx_seq_one_letter_code
_entity_poly.pdbx_strand_id
1 'polypeptide(L)'
;MLGLVSLRARSTMAPVSASTPSPEPCDVLVIGGGPAGATVAALLAQQGRTVVLAEKAQHPRFHIGESLLPANGPLFDKLGVREQVDKIGMPKFGIEFVSPDHDHRAFVDFADAMDKSMPQAWQVRRSELDELLFRNATARGATTLENCRVRDVAFDPDGATVQTELAGADGQTVPKAWRARFVIDASGRDTLLGNKLKAKQKNPKHNSSALFGHFTNAERLPGTKAGNISLFWFAHGWFWFIPLADGTTSIGAVCWPYYLKSRTKPLREFFADTIALSPELERRLKGATLVDDAVHATGNYSYMSTHATGDRYLMLGDAYTFIDPMFSTGVYLAMHSAFEGAELVATALDRPAEYAAQRAAFETMMKKGPKEYSWFIFRVTNPTIRELFMHPANPFRVLEALMSMLAGDIYGKTPLWGPLRILKGVYYMISLKNLGRTIAGWKRHRVVIRDTDALAGETVLKAN
;
A
#
# COMPACT_ATOMS: atom_id res chain seq x y z
N MET A 1 71.77 -44.51 9.16
CA MET A 1 71.60 -43.03 9.20
C MET A 1 70.16 -42.70 9.43
N LEU A 2 69.90 -42.16 10.62
CA LEU A 2 68.52 -41.83 11.09
C LEU A 2 68.07 -40.48 10.50
N GLY A 3 66.89 -40.44 9.85
CA GLY A 3 66.28 -39.24 9.36
C GLY A 3 65.17 -38.79 10.31
N LEU A 4 65.36 -37.62 10.93
CA LEU A 4 64.41 -36.96 11.83
C LEU A 4 63.16 -36.42 11.05
N VAL A 5 62.00 -36.91 11.40
CA VAL A 5 60.68 -36.36 10.93
C VAL A 5 60.26 -35.28 11.92
N SER A 6 60.23 -34.01 11.45
CA SER A 6 59.76 -32.86 12.21
C SER A 6 58.22 -32.81 12.17
N LEU A 7 57.56 -33.04 13.29
CA LEU A 7 56.16 -32.81 13.52
C LEU A 7 55.94 -31.32 13.74
N ARG A 8 55.36 -30.63 12.73
CA ARG A 8 54.77 -29.29 12.89
C ARG A 8 53.39 -29.41 13.56
N ALA A 9 53.26 -28.90 14.76
CA ALA A 9 52.02 -28.73 15.45
C ALA A 9 51.15 -27.71 14.69
N ARG A 10 50.00 -28.15 14.17
CA ARG A 10 48.94 -27.25 13.66
C ARG A 10 48.23 -26.65 14.87
N SER A 11 48.45 -25.37 15.11
CA SER A 11 47.64 -24.57 16.03
C SER A 11 46.24 -24.43 15.42
N THR A 12 45.28 -25.15 15.93
CA THR A 12 43.85 -24.93 15.65
C THR A 12 43.40 -23.71 16.46
N MET A 13 43.38 -22.54 15.78
CA MET A 13 42.65 -21.39 16.34
C MET A 13 41.15 -21.78 16.44
N ALA A 14 40.64 -21.83 17.66
CA ALA A 14 39.21 -21.95 17.91
C ALA A 14 38.48 -20.75 17.26
N PRO A 15 37.29 -20.95 16.68
CA PRO A 15 36.50 -19.83 16.12
C PRO A 15 36.20 -18.87 17.28
N VAL A 16 36.60 -17.60 17.11
CA VAL A 16 36.21 -16.52 18.00
C VAL A 16 34.68 -16.44 17.91
N SER A 17 34.01 -16.91 18.94
CA SER A 17 32.57 -16.70 19.13
C SER A 17 32.36 -15.19 19.22
N ALA A 18 31.87 -14.57 18.14
CA ALA A 18 31.40 -13.20 18.18
C ALA A 18 30.29 -13.15 19.23
N SER A 19 30.56 -12.58 20.39
CA SER A 19 29.55 -12.36 21.43
C SER A 19 28.44 -11.49 20.84
N THR A 20 27.26 -12.05 20.72
CA THR A 20 26.07 -11.26 20.33
C THR A 20 25.95 -10.11 21.31
N PRO A 21 25.90 -8.84 20.86
CA PRO A 21 25.80 -7.70 21.78
C PRO A 21 24.51 -7.82 22.61
N SER A 22 24.60 -7.41 23.88
CA SER A 22 23.42 -7.40 24.75
C SER A 22 22.32 -6.55 24.13
N PRO A 23 21.06 -7.04 24.09
CA PRO A 23 19.96 -6.29 23.46
C PRO A 23 19.72 -4.93 24.12
N GLU A 24 19.66 -3.85 23.33
CA GLU A 24 19.32 -2.52 23.82
C GLU A 24 17.82 -2.43 24.10
N PRO A 25 17.39 -1.88 25.25
CA PRO A 25 15.98 -1.82 25.61
C PRO A 25 15.24 -0.70 24.86
N CYS A 26 13.99 -0.96 24.49
CA CYS A 26 13.02 0.05 24.03
C CYS A 26 11.59 -0.36 24.41
N ASP A 27 10.67 0.61 24.47
CA ASP A 27 9.25 0.27 24.67
C ASP A 27 8.69 -0.37 23.42
N VAL A 28 8.93 0.25 22.25
CA VAL A 28 8.36 -0.20 20.98
C VAL A 28 9.41 -0.23 19.89
N LEU A 29 9.49 -1.36 19.18
CA LEU A 29 10.23 -1.46 17.94
C LEU A 29 9.27 -1.52 16.75
N VAL A 30 9.43 -0.61 15.80
CA VAL A 30 8.64 -0.50 14.58
C VAL A 30 9.49 -0.98 13.39
N ILE A 31 8.95 -1.90 12.60
CA ILE A 31 9.60 -2.49 11.43
C ILE A 31 9.05 -1.84 10.17
N GLY A 32 9.87 -1.05 9.47
CA GLY A 32 9.53 -0.37 8.21
C GLY A 32 9.14 1.09 8.38
N GLY A 33 9.84 1.98 7.67
CA GLY A 33 9.73 3.44 7.71
C GLY A 33 8.78 4.03 6.65
N GLY A 34 7.80 3.25 6.15
CA GLY A 34 6.75 3.74 5.28
C GLY A 34 5.64 4.49 6.05
N PRO A 35 4.53 4.87 5.38
CA PRO A 35 3.47 5.69 5.98
C PRO A 35 2.91 5.16 7.31
N ALA A 36 2.69 3.84 7.43
CA ALA A 36 2.21 3.25 8.69
C ALA A 36 3.24 3.35 9.81
N GLY A 37 4.48 2.90 9.52
CA GLY A 37 5.52 2.83 10.56
C GLY A 37 5.97 4.21 11.02
N ALA A 38 6.19 5.15 10.10
CA ALA A 38 6.56 6.51 10.44
C ALA A 38 5.45 7.22 11.25
N THR A 39 4.17 7.02 10.87
CA THR A 39 3.03 7.57 11.61
C THR A 39 2.95 7.02 13.04
N VAL A 40 2.97 5.68 13.21
CA VAL A 40 2.85 5.09 14.55
C VAL A 40 4.06 5.42 15.44
N ALA A 41 5.25 5.48 14.85
CA ALA A 41 6.46 5.85 15.59
C ALA A 41 6.40 7.30 16.10
N ALA A 42 5.94 8.25 15.26
CA ALA A 42 5.74 9.62 15.65
C ALA A 42 4.73 9.76 16.80
N LEU A 43 3.59 9.07 16.71
CA LEU A 43 2.54 9.15 17.73
C LEU A 43 3.00 8.57 19.07
N LEU A 44 3.65 7.41 19.07
CA LEU A 44 4.13 6.77 20.29
C LEU A 44 5.29 7.56 20.94
N ALA A 45 6.20 8.10 20.14
CA ALA A 45 7.27 8.96 20.65
C ALA A 45 6.72 10.25 21.29
N GLN A 46 5.69 10.86 20.68
CA GLN A 46 4.96 12.00 21.28
C GLN A 46 4.31 11.67 22.64
N GLN A 47 3.93 10.41 22.85
CA GLN A 47 3.40 9.92 24.13
C GLN A 47 4.50 9.61 25.16
N GLY A 48 5.78 9.93 24.86
CA GLY A 48 6.92 9.72 25.76
C GLY A 48 7.48 8.31 25.76
N ARG A 49 7.17 7.47 24.74
CA ARG A 49 7.72 6.12 24.61
C ARG A 49 9.10 6.13 23.98
N THR A 50 9.96 5.23 24.42
CA THR A 50 11.21 4.92 23.72
C THR A 50 10.90 4.08 22.48
N VAL A 51 10.89 4.73 21.32
CA VAL A 51 10.54 4.09 20.03
C VAL A 51 11.77 3.98 19.15
N VAL A 52 11.98 2.76 18.63
CA VAL A 52 12.98 2.50 17.58
C VAL A 52 12.24 2.17 16.28
N LEU A 53 12.51 2.95 15.23
CA LEU A 53 11.98 2.75 13.88
C LEU A 53 13.09 2.26 12.96
N ALA A 54 13.03 1.00 12.52
CA ALA A 54 14.01 0.38 11.64
C ALA A 54 13.52 0.32 10.19
N GLU A 55 14.17 1.04 9.28
CA GLU A 55 13.93 1.02 7.84
C GLU A 55 15.11 0.39 7.11
N LYS A 56 14.83 -0.60 6.26
CA LYS A 56 15.86 -1.34 5.50
C LYS A 56 16.54 -0.55 4.40
N ALA A 57 15.89 0.50 3.91
CA ALA A 57 16.39 1.39 2.87
C ALA A 57 16.79 2.74 3.46
N GLN A 58 17.41 3.57 2.64
CA GLN A 58 17.68 4.98 2.92
C GLN A 58 16.65 5.84 2.21
N HIS A 59 16.11 6.86 2.87
CA HIS A 59 15.24 7.86 2.24
C HIS A 59 16.07 8.97 1.57
N PRO A 60 15.57 9.58 0.49
CA PRO A 60 14.34 9.24 -0.23
C PRO A 60 14.48 7.91 -1.00
N ARG A 61 13.44 7.09 -0.99
CA ARG A 61 13.41 5.82 -1.72
C ARG A 61 12.18 5.69 -2.59
N PHE A 62 12.33 5.08 -3.75
CA PHE A 62 11.20 4.83 -4.63
C PHE A 62 10.17 3.88 -4.00
N HIS A 63 8.91 4.24 -4.11
CA HIS A 63 7.77 3.38 -3.82
C HIS A 63 6.59 3.78 -4.74
N ILE A 64 5.74 2.83 -5.13
CA ILE A 64 4.51 3.11 -5.88
C ILE A 64 3.33 3.31 -4.93
N GLY A 65 2.26 4.00 -5.41
CA GLY A 65 1.07 4.34 -4.63
C GLY A 65 1.02 5.83 -4.33
N GLU A 66 0.95 6.65 -5.39
CA GLU A 66 1.19 8.09 -5.41
C GLU A 66 -0.10 8.91 -5.35
N SER A 67 -1.26 8.25 -5.40
CA SER A 67 -2.57 8.91 -5.27
C SER A 67 -3.13 8.73 -3.86
N LEU A 68 -3.51 9.83 -3.21
CA LEU A 68 -4.05 9.84 -1.86
C LEU A 68 -5.58 10.03 -1.87
N LEU A 69 -6.18 9.86 -0.69
CA LEU A 69 -7.60 10.12 -0.43
C LEU A 69 -7.78 11.41 0.38
N PRO A 70 -8.94 12.09 0.26
CA PRO A 70 -9.27 13.23 1.11
C PRO A 70 -9.12 12.95 2.61
N ALA A 71 -9.51 11.76 3.06
CA ALA A 71 -9.39 11.34 4.46
C ALA A 71 -7.95 11.24 5.00
N ASN A 72 -6.91 11.34 4.15
CA ASN A 72 -5.54 11.55 4.61
C ASN A 72 -5.33 12.95 5.21
N GLY A 73 -6.10 13.96 4.77
CA GLY A 73 -5.94 15.34 5.22
C GLY A 73 -6.01 15.50 6.74
N PRO A 74 -7.09 15.08 7.41
CA PRO A 74 -7.18 15.13 8.87
C PRO A 74 -6.07 14.37 9.61
N LEU A 75 -5.50 13.31 9.00
CA LEU A 75 -4.38 12.57 9.58
C LEU A 75 -3.08 13.38 9.47
N PHE A 76 -2.86 14.09 8.35
CA PHE A 76 -1.74 15.01 8.19
C PHE A 76 -1.83 16.20 9.15
N ASP A 77 -3.04 16.73 9.36
CA ASP A 77 -3.27 17.81 10.36
C ASP A 77 -2.88 17.35 11.76
N LYS A 78 -3.32 16.16 12.19
CA LYS A 78 -2.97 15.59 13.50
C LYS A 78 -1.45 15.32 13.66
N LEU A 79 -0.76 14.97 12.58
CA LEU A 79 0.70 14.82 12.58
C LEU A 79 1.46 16.14 12.49
N GLY A 80 0.78 17.25 12.16
CA GLY A 80 1.39 18.56 11.95
C GLY A 80 2.26 18.65 10.70
N VAL A 81 1.92 17.88 9.66
CA VAL A 81 2.69 17.81 8.38
C VAL A 81 1.89 18.31 7.17
N ARG A 82 0.68 18.84 7.39
CA ARG A 82 -0.23 19.25 6.32
C ARG A 82 0.38 20.24 5.34
N GLU A 83 0.98 21.31 5.85
CA GLU A 83 1.60 22.35 5.02
C GLU A 83 2.75 21.83 4.15
N GLN A 84 3.51 20.85 4.66
CA GLN A 84 4.58 20.21 3.90
C GLN A 84 4.02 19.31 2.79
N VAL A 85 2.92 18.60 3.08
CA VAL A 85 2.23 17.79 2.06
C VAL A 85 1.62 18.67 0.97
N ASP A 86 1.06 19.83 1.32
CA ASP A 86 0.53 20.82 0.37
C ASP A 86 1.62 21.34 -0.59
N LYS A 87 2.88 21.45 -0.12
CA LYS A 87 4.02 21.90 -0.95
C LYS A 87 4.51 20.85 -1.95
N ILE A 88 4.50 19.57 -1.60
CA ILE A 88 4.99 18.48 -2.44
C ILE A 88 3.89 17.83 -3.29
N GLY A 89 2.63 18.07 -2.95
CA GLY A 89 1.48 17.41 -3.54
C GLY A 89 0.83 18.19 -4.68
N MET A 90 0.45 17.51 -5.75
CA MET A 90 -0.46 18.03 -6.76
C MET A 90 -1.90 17.92 -6.24
N PRO A 91 -2.67 19.03 -6.13
CA PRO A 91 -4.06 18.98 -5.67
C PRO A 91 -4.93 18.11 -6.56
N LYS A 92 -5.73 17.24 -5.92
CA LYS A 92 -6.66 16.31 -6.55
C LYS A 92 -8.06 16.54 -6.02
N PHE A 93 -9.00 16.90 -6.88
CA PHE A 93 -10.39 17.22 -6.49
C PHE A 93 -11.40 16.12 -6.87
N GLY A 94 -10.99 15.15 -7.69
CA GLY A 94 -11.91 14.12 -8.14
C GLY A 94 -11.24 13.03 -8.97
N ILE A 95 -12.07 12.29 -9.69
CA ILE A 95 -11.68 11.14 -10.50
C ILE A 95 -12.34 11.27 -11.88
N GLU A 96 -11.58 11.00 -12.94
CA GLU A 96 -12.08 10.78 -14.29
C GLU A 96 -12.14 9.29 -14.59
N PHE A 97 -13.24 8.85 -15.19
CA PHE A 97 -13.41 7.49 -15.71
C PHE A 97 -13.52 7.51 -17.24
N VAL A 98 -12.73 6.65 -17.89
CA VAL A 98 -12.69 6.47 -19.34
C VAL A 98 -12.90 5.01 -19.68
N SER A 99 -13.90 4.72 -20.50
CA SER A 99 -14.29 3.37 -20.88
C SER A 99 -14.23 3.20 -22.40
N PRO A 100 -13.68 2.08 -22.92
CA PRO A 100 -13.69 1.83 -24.37
C PRO A 100 -15.10 1.53 -24.94
N ASP A 101 -16.07 1.27 -24.06
CA ASP A 101 -17.44 0.91 -24.45
C ASP A 101 -18.37 2.16 -24.49
N HIS A 102 -17.83 3.37 -24.21
CA HIS A 102 -18.58 4.62 -24.13
C HIS A 102 -17.88 5.72 -24.91
N ASP A 103 -18.65 6.59 -25.53
CA ASP A 103 -18.18 7.74 -26.31
C ASP A 103 -17.96 9.02 -25.46
N HIS A 104 -18.24 8.95 -24.16
CA HIS A 104 -18.05 10.03 -23.21
C HIS A 104 -17.15 9.63 -22.03
N ARG A 105 -16.71 10.63 -21.29
CA ARG A 105 -15.93 10.48 -20.05
C ARG A 105 -16.79 10.88 -18.86
N ALA A 106 -16.71 10.13 -17.76
CA ALA A 106 -17.43 10.45 -16.54
C ALA A 106 -16.48 11.12 -15.54
N PHE A 107 -16.97 12.12 -14.84
CA PHE A 107 -16.25 12.84 -13.80
C PHE A 107 -17.04 12.77 -12.50
N VAL A 108 -16.33 12.58 -11.40
CA VAL A 108 -16.89 12.65 -10.04
C VAL A 108 -15.96 13.48 -9.16
N ASP A 109 -16.52 14.36 -8.36
CA ASP A 109 -15.77 15.29 -7.53
C ASP A 109 -15.92 14.92 -6.05
N PHE A 110 -14.85 15.05 -5.26
CA PHE A 110 -14.91 14.79 -3.81
C PHE A 110 -15.83 15.77 -3.08
N ALA A 111 -16.03 16.96 -3.63
CA ALA A 111 -17.01 17.90 -3.13
C ALA A 111 -18.47 17.37 -3.14
N ASP A 112 -18.73 16.30 -3.91
CA ASP A 112 -20.04 15.63 -3.94
C ASP A 112 -20.21 14.61 -2.80
N ALA A 113 -19.18 14.33 -1.99
CA ALA A 113 -19.30 13.48 -0.83
C ALA A 113 -20.32 14.03 0.19
N MET A 114 -20.84 13.18 1.08
CA MET A 114 -21.78 13.62 2.14
C MET A 114 -21.11 14.56 3.13
N ASP A 115 -19.87 14.27 3.53
CA ASP A 115 -19.03 15.18 4.31
C ASP A 115 -18.29 16.13 3.36
N LYS A 116 -18.64 17.41 3.43
CA LYS A 116 -18.06 18.48 2.61
C LYS A 116 -16.74 19.05 3.15
N SER A 117 -16.29 18.61 4.31
CA SER A 117 -15.04 19.10 4.95
C SER A 117 -13.77 18.62 4.27
N MET A 118 -13.86 17.59 3.42
CA MET A 118 -12.75 16.95 2.75
C MET A 118 -12.88 16.99 1.21
N PRO A 119 -12.87 18.18 0.57
CA PRO A 119 -13.12 18.30 -0.87
C PRO A 119 -11.88 17.97 -1.73
N GLN A 120 -10.72 17.74 -1.11
CA GLN A 120 -9.42 17.66 -1.77
C GLN A 120 -8.58 16.51 -1.24
N ALA A 121 -7.79 15.93 -2.12
CA ALA A 121 -6.69 15.01 -1.85
C ALA A 121 -5.41 15.49 -2.56
N TRP A 122 -4.39 14.65 -2.62
CA TRP A 122 -3.11 14.95 -3.26
C TRP A 122 -2.63 13.77 -4.11
N GLN A 123 -1.90 14.11 -5.16
CA GLN A 123 -0.99 13.19 -5.83
C GLN A 123 0.42 13.54 -5.38
N VAL A 124 1.17 12.57 -4.89
CA VAL A 124 2.49 12.81 -4.28
C VAL A 124 3.54 11.82 -4.79
N ARG A 125 4.76 12.28 -4.92
CA ARG A 125 5.90 11.37 -4.97
C ARG A 125 6.02 10.64 -3.65
N ARG A 126 5.94 9.32 -3.66
CA ARG A 126 6.05 8.51 -2.44
C ARG A 126 7.43 8.61 -1.80
N SER A 127 8.49 8.84 -2.58
CA SER A 127 9.82 9.10 -2.03
C SER A 127 9.84 10.34 -1.12
N GLU A 128 9.17 11.41 -1.54
CA GLU A 128 9.09 12.67 -0.77
C GLU A 128 8.13 12.54 0.43
N LEU A 129 6.94 11.97 0.23
CA LEU A 129 5.99 11.76 1.31
C LEU A 129 6.52 10.82 2.39
N ASP A 130 7.10 9.69 2.00
CA ASP A 130 7.61 8.71 2.94
C ASP A 130 8.79 9.29 3.75
N GLU A 131 9.69 10.04 3.10
CA GLU A 131 10.77 10.74 3.78
C GLU A 131 10.24 11.79 4.75
N LEU A 132 9.30 12.62 4.33
CA LEU A 132 8.66 13.63 5.18
C LEU A 132 8.08 13.02 6.46
N LEU A 133 7.33 11.92 6.33
CA LEU A 133 6.76 11.22 7.48
C LEU A 133 7.85 10.59 8.36
N PHE A 134 8.89 10.03 7.77
CA PHE A 134 10.02 9.44 8.49
C PHE A 134 10.79 10.49 9.29
N ARG A 135 11.11 11.64 8.68
CA ARG A 135 11.77 12.76 9.37
C ARG A 135 10.87 13.38 10.45
N ASN A 136 9.54 13.41 10.24
CA ASN A 136 8.60 13.80 11.28
C ASN A 136 8.66 12.87 12.49
N ALA A 137 8.77 11.56 12.29
CA ALA A 137 8.94 10.60 13.41
C ALA A 137 10.23 10.90 14.21
N THR A 138 11.33 11.20 13.53
CA THR A 138 12.59 11.65 14.19
C THR A 138 12.37 12.93 15.00
N ALA A 139 11.73 13.94 14.41
CA ALA A 139 11.47 15.22 15.06
C ALA A 139 10.54 15.08 16.27
N ARG A 140 9.70 14.05 16.32
CA ARG A 140 8.81 13.71 17.45
C ARG A 140 9.49 12.87 18.53
N GLY A 141 10.77 12.52 18.36
CA GLY A 141 11.59 11.84 19.38
C GLY A 141 11.78 10.33 19.16
N ALA A 142 11.34 9.75 18.03
CA ALA A 142 11.66 8.38 17.70
C ALA A 142 13.15 8.22 17.30
N THR A 143 13.80 7.18 17.75
CA THR A 143 15.11 6.74 17.22
C THR A 143 14.90 6.06 15.87
N THR A 144 15.21 6.77 14.79
CA THR A 144 15.03 6.28 13.43
C THR A 144 16.34 5.76 12.86
N LEU A 145 16.31 4.56 12.27
CA LEU A 145 17.47 3.87 11.70
C LEU A 145 17.19 3.56 10.23
N GLU A 146 17.96 4.17 9.34
CA GLU A 146 17.98 3.85 7.90
C GLU A 146 19.03 2.77 7.62
N ASN A 147 18.93 2.06 6.51
CA ASN A 147 19.77 0.92 6.17
C ASN A 147 19.80 -0.17 7.26
N CYS A 148 18.75 -0.22 8.07
CA CYS A 148 18.60 -1.13 9.21
C CYS A 148 17.54 -2.20 8.90
N ARG A 149 17.99 -3.41 8.60
CA ARG A 149 17.10 -4.52 8.26
C ARG A 149 16.81 -5.39 9.47
N VAL A 150 15.54 -5.54 9.83
CA VAL A 150 15.11 -6.56 10.80
C VAL A 150 15.25 -7.95 10.16
N ARG A 151 15.95 -8.85 10.84
CA ARG A 151 16.20 -10.24 10.42
C ARG A 151 15.30 -11.23 11.12
N ASP A 152 15.12 -11.05 12.42
CA ASP A 152 14.31 -11.96 13.23
C ASP A 152 13.64 -11.24 14.41
N VAL A 153 12.54 -11.80 14.89
CA VAL A 153 11.81 -11.35 16.06
C VAL A 153 11.44 -12.57 16.89
N ALA A 154 12.02 -12.73 18.07
CA ALA A 154 11.70 -13.80 19.00
C ALA A 154 10.84 -13.25 20.13
N PHE A 155 9.61 -13.74 20.26
CA PHE A 155 8.65 -13.35 21.30
C PHE A 155 8.78 -14.21 22.55
N ASP A 156 8.56 -13.58 23.70
CA ASP A 156 8.39 -14.23 24.99
C ASP A 156 7.31 -13.48 25.83
N PRO A 157 6.94 -13.94 27.03
CA PRO A 157 5.87 -13.31 27.82
C PRO A 157 6.10 -11.83 28.15
N ASP A 158 7.37 -11.40 28.26
CA ASP A 158 7.73 -10.03 28.67
C ASP A 158 7.98 -9.09 27.51
N GLY A 159 8.03 -9.58 26.25
CA GLY A 159 8.27 -8.75 25.07
C GLY A 159 8.80 -9.52 23.88
N ALA A 160 9.79 -8.94 23.21
CA ALA A 160 10.45 -9.54 22.05
C ALA A 160 11.91 -9.16 21.98
N THR A 161 12.75 -10.10 21.55
CA THR A 161 14.12 -9.82 21.11
C THR A 161 14.12 -9.69 19.60
N VAL A 162 14.55 -8.52 19.10
CA VAL A 162 14.58 -8.21 17.66
C VAL A 162 16.02 -8.13 17.18
N GLN A 163 16.36 -8.96 16.20
CA GLN A 163 17.68 -8.97 15.55
C GLN A 163 17.65 -8.07 14.32
N THR A 164 18.58 -7.13 14.25
CA THR A 164 18.74 -6.20 13.14
C THR A 164 20.16 -6.22 12.59
N GLU A 165 20.29 -5.86 11.32
CA GLU A 165 21.56 -5.59 10.67
C GLU A 165 21.54 -4.15 10.16
N LEU A 166 22.49 -3.35 10.61
CA LEU A 166 22.72 -1.98 10.17
C LEU A 166 23.85 -1.97 9.15
N ALA A 167 23.58 -1.53 7.93
CA ALA A 167 24.64 -1.36 6.93
C ALA A 167 25.40 -0.06 7.15
N GLY A 168 26.71 -0.15 7.30
CA GLY A 168 27.63 0.98 7.35
C GLY A 168 27.93 1.57 5.98
N ALA A 169 28.52 2.76 5.96
CA ALA A 169 28.93 3.44 4.73
C ALA A 169 29.98 2.67 3.93
N ASP A 170 30.72 1.77 4.57
CA ASP A 170 31.73 0.88 3.97
C ASP A 170 31.12 -0.41 3.38
N GLY A 171 29.80 -0.55 3.41
CA GLY A 171 29.06 -1.75 2.96
C GLY A 171 29.14 -2.93 3.92
N GLN A 172 29.81 -2.81 5.06
CA GLN A 172 29.78 -3.83 6.10
C GLN A 172 28.48 -3.74 6.89
N THR A 173 27.98 -4.88 7.36
CA THR A 173 26.78 -4.92 8.20
C THR A 173 27.15 -5.20 9.65
N VAL A 174 26.65 -4.38 10.56
CA VAL A 174 26.81 -4.55 11.99
C VAL A 174 25.54 -5.15 12.58
N PRO A 175 25.61 -6.34 13.19
CA PRO A 175 24.47 -6.90 13.90
C PRO A 175 24.16 -6.09 15.15
N LYS A 176 22.86 -5.83 15.38
CA LYS A 176 22.38 -5.17 16.58
C LYS A 176 21.12 -5.87 17.08
N ALA A 177 20.99 -6.02 18.38
CA ALA A 177 19.83 -6.63 19.03
C ALA A 177 19.08 -5.59 19.86
N TRP A 178 17.76 -5.69 19.86
CA TRP A 178 16.86 -4.83 20.64
C TRP A 178 15.99 -5.68 21.55
N ARG A 179 15.71 -5.18 22.74
CA ARG A 179 14.72 -5.74 23.65
C ARG A 179 13.52 -4.82 23.68
N ALA A 180 12.47 -5.18 22.95
CA ALA A 180 11.23 -4.39 22.84
C ALA A 180 10.13 -4.98 23.72
N ARG A 181 9.37 -4.13 24.41
CA ARG A 181 8.15 -4.54 25.15
C ARG A 181 7.01 -4.85 24.16
N PHE A 182 7.01 -4.19 23.01
CA PHE A 182 6.04 -4.39 21.94
C PHE A 182 6.68 -4.23 20.55
N VAL A 183 6.25 -5.00 19.55
CA VAL A 183 6.73 -4.92 18.17
C VAL A 183 5.60 -4.55 17.22
N ILE A 184 5.85 -3.61 16.32
CA ILE A 184 4.92 -3.22 15.26
C ILE A 184 5.50 -3.59 13.91
N ASP A 185 4.81 -4.48 13.19
CA ASP A 185 5.15 -4.79 11.81
C ASP A 185 4.43 -3.82 10.87
N ALA A 186 5.19 -2.87 10.32
CA ALA A 186 4.81 -1.95 9.25
C ALA A 186 5.71 -2.16 8.02
N SER A 187 6.23 -3.39 7.83
CA SER A 187 7.15 -3.75 6.75
C SER A 187 6.53 -3.73 5.35
N GLY A 188 5.27 -3.30 5.26
CA GLY A 188 4.54 -3.23 4.00
C GLY A 188 4.40 -4.60 3.35
N ARG A 189 4.66 -4.68 2.05
CA ARG A 189 4.50 -5.92 1.27
C ARG A 189 5.50 -7.04 1.63
N ASP A 190 6.56 -6.74 2.36
CA ASP A 190 7.48 -7.78 2.90
C ASP A 190 6.75 -8.68 3.91
N THR A 191 5.72 -8.14 4.61
CA THR A 191 4.88 -8.91 5.55
C THR A 191 5.71 -9.77 6.50
N LEU A 192 6.68 -9.17 7.19
CA LEU A 192 7.70 -9.89 7.97
C LEU A 192 7.07 -10.83 9.01
N LEU A 193 6.21 -10.30 9.89
CA LEU A 193 5.54 -11.14 10.89
C LEU A 193 4.47 -12.04 10.25
N GLY A 194 3.76 -11.54 9.21
CA GLY A 194 2.80 -12.35 8.49
C GLY A 194 3.39 -13.64 7.91
N ASN A 195 4.61 -13.56 7.38
CA ASN A 195 5.36 -14.71 6.87
C ASN A 195 5.94 -15.56 8.02
N LYS A 196 6.57 -14.95 9.03
CA LYS A 196 7.16 -15.66 10.17
C LYS A 196 6.13 -16.47 10.93
N LEU A 197 4.95 -15.90 11.16
CA LEU A 197 3.83 -16.53 11.90
C LEU A 197 2.96 -17.42 10.99
N LYS A 198 3.30 -17.55 9.70
CA LYS A 198 2.51 -18.28 8.70
C LYS A 198 1.04 -17.81 8.64
N ALA A 199 0.80 -16.54 8.95
CA ALA A 199 -0.51 -15.93 8.99
C ALA A 199 -0.97 -15.40 7.63
N LYS A 200 -0.04 -15.11 6.71
CA LYS A 200 -0.32 -14.54 5.39
C LYS A 200 -1.03 -15.54 4.48
N GLN A 201 -2.18 -15.13 3.93
CA GLN A 201 -2.97 -15.92 2.99
C GLN A 201 -3.20 -15.15 1.71
N LYS A 202 -3.07 -15.82 0.55
CA LYS A 202 -3.44 -15.25 -0.75
C LYS A 202 -4.95 -15.03 -0.79
N ASN A 203 -5.38 -13.99 -1.47
CA ASN A 203 -6.81 -13.76 -1.70
C ASN A 203 -7.31 -14.71 -2.80
N PRO A 204 -8.24 -15.63 -2.51
CA PRO A 204 -8.75 -16.55 -3.53
C PRO A 204 -9.71 -15.91 -4.53
N LYS A 205 -10.10 -14.65 -4.31
CA LYS A 205 -11.13 -13.94 -5.10
C LYS A 205 -10.55 -12.86 -6.01
N HIS A 206 -9.27 -12.51 -5.85
CA HIS A 206 -8.64 -11.45 -6.61
C HIS A 206 -7.14 -11.67 -6.73
N ASN A 207 -6.62 -11.41 -7.91
CA ASN A 207 -5.20 -11.38 -8.19
C ASN A 207 -4.95 -10.42 -9.34
N SER A 208 -4.00 -9.53 -9.20
CA SER A 208 -3.60 -8.57 -10.22
C SER A 208 -2.10 -8.30 -10.15
N SER A 209 -1.57 -7.77 -11.24
CA SER A 209 -0.19 -7.35 -11.35
C SER A 209 -0.16 -6.01 -12.09
N ALA A 210 0.87 -5.20 -11.89
CA ALA A 210 0.98 -3.93 -12.60
C ALA A 210 2.30 -3.79 -13.34
N LEU A 211 2.21 -3.06 -14.47
CA LEU A 211 3.31 -2.47 -15.20
C LEU A 211 3.19 -0.97 -15.06
N PHE A 212 4.28 -0.25 -14.81
CA PHE A 212 4.18 1.20 -14.65
C PHE A 212 5.50 1.91 -14.92
N GLY A 213 5.38 3.20 -15.26
CA GLY A 213 6.48 4.13 -15.44
C GLY A 213 6.03 5.56 -15.27
N HIS A 214 6.98 6.48 -15.21
CA HIS A 214 6.71 7.92 -15.15
C HIS A 214 6.99 8.55 -16.51
N PHE A 215 6.15 9.50 -16.90
CA PHE A 215 6.26 10.19 -18.18
C PHE A 215 6.31 11.71 -17.98
N THR A 216 7.15 12.38 -18.72
CA THR A 216 7.08 13.85 -18.93
C THR A 216 6.16 14.17 -20.10
N ASN A 217 5.62 15.38 -20.14
CA ASN A 217 4.81 15.90 -21.25
C ASN A 217 3.54 15.10 -21.59
N ALA A 218 3.01 14.30 -20.64
CA ALA A 218 1.70 13.68 -20.80
C ALA A 218 0.59 14.74 -20.76
N GLU A 219 -0.40 14.64 -21.65
CA GLU A 219 -1.52 15.60 -21.71
C GLU A 219 -2.44 15.43 -20.52
N ARG A 220 -2.48 16.42 -19.62
CA ARG A 220 -3.32 16.46 -18.41
C ARG A 220 -4.68 17.06 -18.68
N LEU A 221 -5.61 16.86 -17.77
CA LEU A 221 -6.89 17.57 -17.77
C LEU A 221 -6.66 19.07 -17.60
N PRO A 222 -7.54 19.92 -18.15
CA PRO A 222 -7.40 21.38 -18.04
C PRO A 222 -7.86 21.91 -16.67
N GLY A 223 -7.32 23.09 -16.32
CA GLY A 223 -7.77 23.90 -15.18
C GLY A 223 -7.62 23.16 -13.84
N THR A 224 -8.60 23.28 -12.97
CA THR A 224 -8.60 22.69 -11.63
C THR A 224 -8.59 21.17 -11.63
N LYS A 225 -8.93 20.53 -12.74
CA LYS A 225 -8.90 19.06 -12.89
C LYS A 225 -7.52 18.51 -13.26
N ALA A 226 -6.52 19.38 -13.47
CA ALA A 226 -5.17 18.97 -13.92
C ALA A 226 -4.52 17.91 -13.01
N GLY A 227 -4.83 17.89 -11.71
CA GLY A 227 -4.33 16.92 -10.75
C GLY A 227 -5.25 15.73 -10.49
N ASN A 228 -6.43 15.67 -11.13
CA ASN A 228 -7.33 14.53 -10.94
C ASN A 228 -6.72 13.25 -11.51
N ILE A 229 -6.96 12.14 -10.83
CA ILE A 229 -6.62 10.82 -11.37
C ILE A 229 -7.58 10.47 -12.50
N SER A 230 -7.05 9.91 -13.60
CA SER A 230 -7.86 9.29 -14.64
C SER A 230 -7.71 7.77 -14.60
N LEU A 231 -8.82 7.05 -14.67
CA LEU A 231 -8.89 5.61 -14.72
C LEU A 231 -9.40 5.19 -16.11
N PHE A 232 -8.58 4.42 -16.84
CA PHE A 232 -8.94 3.92 -18.17
C PHE A 232 -9.17 2.42 -18.08
N TRP A 233 -10.35 1.95 -18.45
CA TRP A 233 -10.56 0.52 -18.63
C TRP A 233 -10.05 0.04 -19.98
N PHE A 234 -9.56 -1.19 -20.01
CA PHE A 234 -9.24 -1.90 -21.25
C PHE A 234 -9.53 -3.40 -21.11
N ALA A 235 -9.29 -4.17 -22.18
CA ALA A 235 -9.71 -5.57 -22.24
C ALA A 235 -9.10 -6.47 -21.15
N HIS A 236 -7.90 -6.15 -20.65
CA HIS A 236 -7.14 -6.99 -19.74
C HIS A 236 -6.97 -6.39 -18.34
N GLY A 237 -7.66 -5.26 -18.04
CA GLY A 237 -7.55 -4.59 -16.74
C GLY A 237 -7.95 -3.12 -16.78
N TRP A 238 -7.15 -2.29 -16.15
CA TRP A 238 -7.36 -0.84 -16.10
C TRP A 238 -6.02 -0.11 -15.96
N PHE A 239 -5.97 1.18 -16.37
CA PHE A 239 -4.81 2.04 -16.16
C PHE A 239 -5.12 3.12 -15.14
N TRP A 240 -4.09 3.50 -14.39
CA TRP A 240 -4.06 4.79 -13.71
C TRP A 240 -3.27 5.81 -14.52
N PHE A 241 -3.67 7.07 -14.41
CA PHE A 241 -2.97 8.24 -14.89
C PHE A 241 -2.94 9.26 -13.74
N ILE A 242 -1.79 9.45 -13.11
CA ILE A 242 -1.62 10.22 -11.88
C ILE A 242 -0.65 11.36 -12.15
N PRO A 243 -1.14 12.61 -12.36
CA PRO A 243 -0.30 13.79 -12.52
C PRO A 243 0.41 14.14 -11.20
N LEU A 244 1.72 14.38 -11.24
CA LEU A 244 2.53 14.75 -10.07
C LEU A 244 2.93 16.23 -10.13
N ALA A 245 3.32 16.79 -8.97
CA ALA A 245 3.65 18.21 -8.84
C ALA A 245 4.93 18.62 -9.61
N ASP A 246 5.87 17.69 -9.78
CA ASP A 246 7.12 17.88 -10.52
C ASP A 246 6.98 17.91 -12.06
N GLY A 247 5.76 17.90 -12.57
CA GLY A 247 5.48 17.90 -14.02
C GLY A 247 5.41 16.50 -14.64
N THR A 248 5.85 15.46 -13.95
CA THR A 248 5.74 14.09 -14.44
C THR A 248 4.35 13.50 -14.18
N THR A 249 4.00 12.44 -14.90
CA THR A 249 2.74 11.70 -14.73
C THR A 249 3.06 10.23 -14.55
N SER A 250 2.58 9.65 -13.46
CA SER A 250 2.67 8.21 -13.23
C SER A 250 1.59 7.49 -14.03
N ILE A 251 1.98 6.55 -14.87
CA ILE A 251 1.11 5.73 -15.69
C ILE A 251 1.34 4.26 -15.32
N GLY A 252 0.26 3.53 -15.09
CA GLY A 252 0.42 2.09 -14.88
C GLY A 252 -0.80 1.29 -15.27
N ALA A 253 -0.55 0.10 -15.80
CA ALA A 253 -1.54 -0.88 -16.19
C ALA A 253 -1.67 -1.95 -15.11
N VAL A 254 -2.81 -2.03 -14.45
CA VAL A 254 -3.16 -3.14 -13.55
C VAL A 254 -3.84 -4.20 -14.39
N CYS A 255 -3.18 -5.33 -14.52
CA CYS A 255 -3.56 -6.40 -15.44
C CYS A 255 -3.82 -7.72 -14.71
N TRP A 256 -4.59 -8.56 -15.35
CA TRP A 256 -4.73 -9.94 -14.93
C TRP A 256 -3.44 -10.74 -15.17
N PRO A 257 -3.10 -11.72 -14.31
CA PRO A 257 -1.86 -12.49 -14.43
C PRO A 257 -1.66 -13.15 -15.79
N TYR A 258 -2.72 -13.68 -16.43
CA TYR A 258 -2.60 -14.31 -17.76
C TYR A 258 -2.06 -13.35 -18.82
N TYR A 259 -2.43 -12.05 -18.74
CA TYR A 259 -1.97 -11.06 -19.71
C TYR A 259 -0.48 -10.79 -19.57
N LEU A 260 0.01 -10.65 -18.34
CA LEU A 260 1.45 -10.50 -18.10
C LEU A 260 2.25 -11.76 -18.48
N LYS A 261 1.68 -12.94 -18.28
CA LYS A 261 2.31 -14.20 -18.71
C LYS A 261 2.41 -14.34 -20.22
N SER A 262 1.52 -13.70 -20.97
CA SER A 262 1.57 -13.72 -22.45
C SER A 262 2.70 -12.86 -23.03
N ARG A 263 3.47 -12.17 -22.20
CA ARG A 263 4.58 -11.32 -22.62
C ARG A 263 5.69 -12.12 -23.28
N THR A 264 6.00 -11.77 -24.53
CA THR A 264 7.11 -12.32 -25.33
C THR A 264 8.18 -11.28 -25.67
N LYS A 265 7.91 -9.99 -25.38
CA LYS A 265 8.79 -8.85 -25.64
C LYS A 265 9.43 -8.31 -24.35
N PRO A 266 10.51 -7.50 -24.44
CA PRO A 266 11.01 -6.73 -23.30
C PRO A 266 9.91 -5.92 -22.60
N LEU A 267 10.08 -5.67 -21.31
CA LEU A 267 9.03 -5.07 -20.47
C LEU A 267 8.56 -3.70 -21.01
N ARG A 268 9.49 -2.89 -21.49
CA ARG A 268 9.21 -1.57 -22.07
C ARG A 268 8.33 -1.65 -23.31
N GLU A 269 8.68 -2.52 -24.25
CA GLU A 269 7.90 -2.71 -25.48
C GLU A 269 6.51 -3.27 -25.16
N PHE A 270 6.44 -4.23 -24.27
CA PHE A 270 5.16 -4.80 -23.83
C PHE A 270 4.28 -3.74 -23.14
N PHE A 271 4.86 -2.83 -22.36
CA PHE A 271 4.12 -1.73 -21.75
C PHE A 271 3.60 -0.74 -22.80
N ALA A 272 4.40 -0.41 -23.81
CA ALA A 272 3.96 0.42 -24.94
C ALA A 272 2.81 -0.24 -25.73
N ASP A 273 2.94 -1.54 -26.05
CA ASP A 273 1.86 -2.31 -26.69
C ASP A 273 0.59 -2.33 -25.83
N THR A 274 0.75 -2.39 -24.49
CA THR A 274 -0.38 -2.37 -23.55
C THR A 274 -1.08 -1.02 -23.54
N ILE A 275 -0.33 0.09 -23.58
CA ILE A 275 -0.87 1.46 -23.67
C ILE A 275 -1.68 1.64 -24.95
N ALA A 276 -1.22 1.11 -26.09
CA ALA A 276 -1.91 1.17 -27.38
C ALA A 276 -3.29 0.47 -27.38
N LEU A 277 -3.57 -0.42 -26.38
CA LEU A 277 -4.90 -1.00 -26.18
C LEU A 277 -5.94 -0.01 -25.62
N SER A 278 -5.51 1.20 -25.24
CA SER A 278 -6.37 2.29 -24.76
C SER A 278 -6.17 3.54 -25.61
N PRO A 279 -6.97 3.76 -26.68
CA PRO A 279 -6.74 4.84 -27.64
C PRO A 279 -6.70 6.24 -27.00
N GLU A 280 -7.53 6.51 -26.02
CA GLU A 280 -7.53 7.81 -25.32
C GLU A 280 -6.28 7.99 -24.45
N LEU A 281 -5.77 6.95 -23.81
CA LEU A 281 -4.50 7.00 -23.06
C LEU A 281 -3.33 7.21 -24.04
N GLU A 282 -3.28 6.44 -25.12
CA GLU A 282 -2.28 6.60 -26.17
C GLU A 282 -2.26 8.02 -26.73
N ARG A 283 -3.44 8.60 -27.00
CA ARG A 283 -3.59 9.99 -27.44
C ARG A 283 -2.95 10.97 -26.46
N ARG A 284 -3.21 10.81 -25.16
CA ARG A 284 -2.62 11.69 -24.12
C ARG A 284 -1.12 11.53 -23.97
N LEU A 285 -0.57 10.43 -24.42
CA LEU A 285 0.88 10.13 -24.37
C LEU A 285 1.60 10.42 -25.67
N LYS A 286 0.94 10.94 -26.72
CA LYS A 286 1.53 11.16 -28.04
C LYS A 286 2.80 12.03 -28.03
N GLY A 287 2.91 12.98 -27.10
CA GLY A 287 4.09 13.85 -26.94
C GLY A 287 4.90 13.52 -25.67
N ALA A 288 4.57 12.44 -24.98
CA ALA A 288 5.18 12.10 -23.72
C ALA A 288 6.46 11.29 -23.89
N THR A 289 7.38 11.46 -22.93
CA THR A 289 8.65 10.72 -22.87
C THR A 289 8.72 9.94 -21.56
N LEU A 290 9.08 8.66 -21.64
CA LEU A 290 9.30 7.82 -20.46
C LEU A 290 10.55 8.29 -19.72
N VAL A 291 10.42 8.53 -18.43
CA VAL A 291 11.53 8.99 -17.57
C VAL A 291 12.50 7.83 -17.35
N ASP A 292 13.81 8.12 -17.47
CA ASP A 292 14.93 7.18 -17.28
C ASP A 292 14.81 5.88 -18.07
N ASP A 293 13.94 5.85 -19.07
CA ASP A 293 13.61 4.64 -19.85
C ASP A 293 13.12 3.46 -18.98
N ALA A 294 12.63 3.76 -17.78
CA ALA A 294 12.35 2.79 -16.73
C ALA A 294 10.88 2.36 -16.72
N VAL A 295 10.65 1.05 -16.93
CA VAL A 295 9.36 0.40 -16.70
C VAL A 295 9.52 -0.62 -15.58
N HIS A 296 8.62 -0.55 -14.62
CA HIS A 296 8.59 -1.42 -13.46
C HIS A 296 7.44 -2.42 -13.57
N ALA A 297 7.64 -3.59 -12.98
CA ALA A 297 6.59 -4.60 -12.83
C ALA A 297 6.45 -5.03 -11.38
N THR A 298 5.22 -5.28 -10.95
CA THR A 298 4.96 -5.83 -9.62
C THR A 298 3.73 -6.73 -9.66
N GLY A 299 3.75 -7.79 -8.87
CA GLY A 299 2.69 -8.79 -8.83
C GLY A 299 2.26 -9.16 -7.42
N ASN A 300 1.30 -10.09 -7.33
CA ASN A 300 0.76 -10.62 -6.08
C ASN A 300 0.20 -9.55 -5.15
N TYR A 301 -0.68 -8.70 -5.69
CA TYR A 301 -1.22 -7.58 -4.93
C TYR A 301 -2.22 -7.97 -3.85
N SER A 302 -2.85 -9.14 -3.91
CA SER A 302 -3.97 -9.38 -3.02
C SER A 302 -3.68 -10.50 -2.01
N TYR A 303 -3.63 -10.11 -0.74
CA TYR A 303 -3.44 -11.03 0.40
C TYR A 303 -4.00 -10.42 1.69
N MET A 304 -4.18 -11.26 2.68
CA MET A 304 -4.54 -10.86 4.04
C MET A 304 -3.93 -11.83 5.04
N SER A 305 -3.45 -11.32 6.19
CA SER A 305 -3.09 -12.16 7.33
C SER A 305 -4.35 -12.57 8.12
N THR A 306 -4.32 -13.74 8.72
CA THR A 306 -5.47 -14.30 9.48
C THR A 306 -5.85 -13.46 10.70
N HIS A 307 -4.86 -12.75 11.27
CA HIS A 307 -5.01 -11.84 12.40
C HIS A 307 -4.05 -10.67 12.24
N ALA A 308 -4.42 -9.52 12.80
CA ALA A 308 -3.60 -8.30 12.75
C ALA A 308 -2.75 -8.12 14.02
N THR A 309 -3.05 -8.86 15.10
CA THR A 309 -2.48 -8.62 16.41
C THR A 309 -2.12 -9.91 17.13
N GLY A 310 -1.24 -9.81 18.12
CA GLY A 310 -0.91 -10.82 19.12
C GLY A 310 -0.60 -10.17 20.46
N ASP A 311 -0.08 -10.92 21.41
CA ASP A 311 0.11 -10.42 22.77
C ASP A 311 1.17 -9.30 22.84
N ARG A 312 2.19 -9.36 22.02
CA ARG A 312 3.31 -8.42 22.00
C ARG A 312 3.58 -7.84 20.62
N TYR A 313 2.62 -7.92 19.69
CA TYR A 313 2.77 -7.36 18.37
C TYR A 313 1.46 -6.93 17.73
N LEU A 314 1.58 -6.05 16.72
CA LEU A 314 0.53 -5.78 15.74
C LEU A 314 1.13 -5.58 14.35
N MET A 315 0.31 -5.80 13.31
CA MET A 315 0.64 -5.58 11.91
C MET A 315 -0.22 -4.46 11.36
N LEU A 316 0.39 -3.47 10.69
CA LEU A 316 -0.26 -2.26 10.17
C LEU A 316 -0.20 -2.18 8.65
N GLY A 317 -1.22 -1.57 8.06
CA GLY A 317 -1.27 -1.32 6.62
C GLY A 317 -1.04 -2.59 5.81
N ASP A 318 -0.15 -2.50 4.81
CA ASP A 318 0.13 -3.62 3.91
C ASP A 318 0.85 -4.80 4.60
N ALA A 319 1.44 -4.63 5.79
CA ALA A 319 1.97 -5.75 6.55
C ALA A 319 0.85 -6.70 7.02
N TYR A 320 -0.36 -6.18 7.21
CA TYR A 320 -1.55 -6.98 7.52
C TYR A 320 -2.29 -7.43 6.25
N THR A 321 -2.64 -6.48 5.37
CA THR A 321 -3.47 -6.77 4.19
C THR A 321 -3.26 -5.77 3.07
N PHE A 322 -3.27 -6.26 1.85
CA PHE A 322 -3.38 -5.45 0.63
C PHE A 322 -4.36 -6.11 -0.33
N ILE A 323 -5.15 -5.31 -1.06
CA ILE A 323 -6.16 -5.85 -1.98
C ILE A 323 -5.83 -5.47 -3.42
N ASP A 324 -5.87 -4.18 -3.74
CA ASP A 324 -5.68 -3.65 -5.10
C ASP A 324 -5.51 -2.12 -5.05
N PRO A 325 -4.73 -1.49 -5.92
CA PRO A 325 -4.50 -0.04 -5.90
C PRO A 325 -5.67 0.81 -6.44
N MET A 326 -6.75 0.20 -6.92
CA MET A 326 -7.84 0.82 -7.69
C MET A 326 -8.40 2.11 -7.07
N PHE A 327 -8.61 2.14 -5.76
CA PHE A 327 -9.25 3.29 -5.09
C PHE A 327 -8.28 4.12 -4.24
N SER A 328 -6.99 4.02 -4.47
CA SER A 328 -5.96 4.82 -3.78
C SER A 328 -5.99 4.68 -2.24
N THR A 329 -6.49 3.57 -1.71
CA THR A 329 -6.76 3.39 -0.28
C THR A 329 -5.54 3.04 0.58
N GLY A 330 -4.43 2.60 -0.05
CA GLY A 330 -3.29 2.00 0.67
C GLY A 330 -2.69 2.91 1.73
N VAL A 331 -2.32 4.14 1.36
CA VAL A 331 -1.70 5.10 2.30
C VAL A 331 -2.68 5.49 3.40
N TYR A 332 -3.96 5.71 3.07
CA TYR A 332 -4.98 6.04 4.05
C TYR A 332 -5.17 4.91 5.08
N LEU A 333 -5.40 3.68 4.62
CA LEU A 333 -5.57 2.53 5.52
C LEU A 333 -4.32 2.28 6.38
N ALA A 334 -3.13 2.47 5.81
CA ALA A 334 -1.87 2.36 6.52
C ALA A 334 -1.76 3.39 7.66
N MET A 335 -2.01 4.67 7.36
CA MET A 335 -1.95 5.73 8.37
C MET A 335 -3.08 5.61 9.40
N HIS A 336 -4.32 5.34 8.97
CA HIS A 336 -5.44 5.15 9.88
C HIS A 336 -5.17 3.98 10.86
N SER A 337 -4.66 2.85 10.35
CA SER A 337 -4.28 1.72 11.20
C SER A 337 -3.17 2.08 12.19
N ALA A 338 -2.29 3.02 11.83
CA ALA A 338 -1.22 3.49 12.71
C ALA A 338 -1.75 4.37 13.86
N PHE A 339 -2.74 5.24 13.61
CA PHE A 339 -3.39 6.02 14.67
C PHE A 339 -4.08 5.12 15.68
N GLU A 340 -4.91 4.20 15.22
CA GLU A 340 -5.62 3.24 16.09
C GLU A 340 -4.64 2.26 16.77
N GLY A 341 -3.57 1.89 16.06
CA GLY A 341 -2.52 1.03 16.58
C GLY A 341 -1.70 1.67 17.69
N ALA A 342 -1.45 2.98 17.62
CA ALA A 342 -0.75 3.71 18.69
C ALA A 342 -1.55 3.67 19.99
N GLU A 343 -2.86 3.90 19.94
CA GLU A 343 -3.74 3.80 21.10
C GLU A 343 -3.80 2.37 21.68
N LEU A 344 -3.85 1.36 20.81
CA LEU A 344 -3.82 -0.04 21.23
C LEU A 344 -2.51 -0.39 21.93
N VAL A 345 -1.36 0.06 21.42
CA VAL A 345 -0.05 -0.18 22.04
C VAL A 345 0.06 0.56 23.38
N ALA A 346 -0.38 1.81 23.45
CA ALA A 346 -0.43 2.56 24.71
C ALA A 346 -1.25 1.81 25.76
N THR A 347 -2.42 1.29 25.38
CA THR A 347 -3.23 0.46 26.28
C THR A 347 -2.52 -0.83 26.70
N ALA A 348 -1.85 -1.53 25.77
CA ALA A 348 -1.11 -2.74 26.10
C ALA A 348 0.00 -2.50 27.13
N LEU A 349 0.63 -1.34 27.09
CA LEU A 349 1.76 -0.98 27.95
C LEU A 349 1.33 -0.40 29.31
N ASP A 350 0.23 0.38 29.35
CA ASP A 350 -0.20 1.13 30.54
C ASP A 350 -1.39 0.49 31.27
N ARG A 351 -2.29 -0.14 30.52
CA ARG A 351 -3.58 -0.66 31.00
C ARG A 351 -3.85 -2.07 30.48
N PRO A 352 -2.96 -3.05 30.77
CA PRO A 352 -3.03 -4.39 30.18
C PRO A 352 -4.37 -5.11 30.41
N ALA A 353 -5.10 -4.76 31.46
CA ALA A 353 -6.44 -5.31 31.71
C ALA A 353 -7.48 -4.92 30.64
N GLU A 354 -7.32 -3.77 29.98
CA GLU A 354 -8.20 -3.27 28.91
C GLU A 354 -7.80 -3.78 27.52
N TYR A 355 -6.58 -4.30 27.40
CA TYR A 355 -5.98 -4.65 26.10
C TYR A 355 -6.82 -5.63 25.29
N ALA A 356 -7.36 -6.67 25.91
CA ALA A 356 -8.13 -7.70 25.21
C ALA A 356 -9.38 -7.13 24.51
N ALA A 357 -10.10 -6.21 25.16
CA ALA A 357 -11.31 -5.59 24.60
C ALA A 357 -10.94 -4.62 23.45
N GLN A 358 -9.91 -3.77 23.65
CA GLN A 358 -9.45 -2.86 22.61
C GLN A 358 -8.84 -3.61 21.41
N ARG A 359 -8.12 -4.69 21.64
CA ARG A 359 -7.59 -5.56 20.59
C ARG A 359 -8.72 -6.10 19.70
N ALA A 360 -9.82 -6.56 20.27
CA ALA A 360 -10.97 -7.06 19.51
C ALA A 360 -11.64 -5.95 18.67
N ALA A 361 -11.75 -4.74 19.21
CA ALA A 361 -12.25 -3.57 18.48
C ALA A 361 -11.31 -3.18 17.32
N PHE A 362 -10.01 -3.14 17.58
CA PHE A 362 -8.98 -2.87 16.55
C PHE A 362 -9.02 -3.90 15.42
N GLU A 363 -9.08 -5.19 15.72
CA GLU A 363 -9.19 -6.25 14.70
C GLU A 363 -10.47 -6.13 13.86
N THR A 364 -11.57 -5.70 14.47
CA THR A 364 -12.83 -5.43 13.75
C THR A 364 -12.68 -4.25 12.81
N MET A 365 -12.06 -3.17 13.26
CA MET A 365 -11.74 -1.99 12.45
C MET A 365 -10.82 -2.35 11.28
N MET A 366 -9.75 -3.11 11.53
CA MET A 366 -8.80 -3.53 10.49
C MET A 366 -9.45 -4.32 9.36
N LYS A 367 -10.50 -5.08 9.64
CA LYS A 367 -11.25 -5.87 8.65
C LYS A 367 -12.26 -5.04 7.86
N LYS A 368 -12.74 -3.91 8.41
CA LYS A 368 -13.83 -3.11 7.83
C LYS A 368 -13.43 -2.48 6.49
N GLY A 369 -12.33 -1.72 6.43
CA GLY A 369 -11.86 -1.07 5.21
C GLY A 369 -11.66 -2.06 4.05
N PRO A 370 -10.80 -3.07 4.21
CA PRO A 370 -10.59 -4.09 3.20
C PRO A 370 -11.88 -4.76 2.72
N LYS A 371 -12.81 -5.09 3.62
CA LYS A 371 -14.10 -5.72 3.28
C LYS A 371 -14.97 -4.84 2.39
N GLU A 372 -15.13 -3.56 2.74
CA GLU A 372 -16.03 -2.66 2.02
C GLU A 372 -15.46 -2.32 0.62
N TYR A 373 -14.17 -2.01 0.51
CA TYR A 373 -13.53 -1.74 -0.78
C TYR A 373 -13.47 -2.99 -1.67
N SER A 374 -13.26 -4.18 -1.12
CA SER A 374 -13.21 -5.44 -1.89
C SER A 374 -14.46 -5.67 -2.72
N TRP A 375 -15.64 -5.29 -2.22
CA TRP A 375 -16.88 -5.49 -2.96
C TRP A 375 -16.85 -4.79 -4.32
N PHE A 376 -16.33 -3.57 -4.37
CA PHE A 376 -16.17 -2.79 -5.60
C PHE A 376 -14.99 -3.28 -6.43
N ILE A 377 -13.84 -3.49 -5.80
CA ILE A 377 -12.61 -3.94 -6.47
C ILE A 377 -12.83 -5.25 -7.24
N PHE A 378 -13.48 -6.23 -6.63
CA PHE A 378 -13.73 -7.52 -7.30
C PHE A 378 -14.69 -7.41 -8.49
N ARG A 379 -15.35 -6.27 -8.66
CA ARG A 379 -16.32 -6.00 -9.73
C ARG A 379 -15.86 -4.94 -10.72
N VAL A 380 -14.71 -4.35 -10.51
CA VAL A 380 -14.22 -3.20 -11.30
C VAL A 380 -14.17 -3.46 -12.81
N THR A 381 -13.92 -4.69 -13.21
CA THR A 381 -13.93 -5.09 -14.63
C THR A 381 -15.28 -5.67 -15.08
N ASN A 382 -16.28 -5.70 -14.21
CA ASN A 382 -17.62 -6.14 -14.57
C ASN A 382 -18.33 -5.03 -15.38
N PRO A 383 -18.92 -5.33 -16.55
CA PRO A 383 -19.62 -4.34 -17.37
C PRO A 383 -20.71 -3.54 -16.62
N THR A 384 -21.43 -4.20 -15.70
CA THR A 384 -22.48 -3.52 -14.90
C THR A 384 -21.91 -2.45 -13.97
N ILE A 385 -20.77 -2.72 -13.31
CA ILE A 385 -20.16 -1.69 -12.44
C ILE A 385 -19.59 -0.56 -13.28
N ARG A 386 -18.99 -0.87 -14.43
CA ARG A 386 -18.49 0.12 -15.38
C ARG A 386 -19.61 1.05 -15.84
N GLU A 387 -20.75 0.50 -16.22
CA GLU A 387 -21.96 1.26 -16.59
C GLU A 387 -22.39 2.23 -15.49
N LEU A 388 -22.42 1.78 -14.23
CA LEU A 388 -22.76 2.62 -13.08
C LEU A 388 -21.76 3.78 -12.84
N PHE A 389 -20.47 3.56 -13.10
CA PHE A 389 -19.45 4.60 -12.99
C PHE A 389 -19.47 5.57 -14.18
N MET A 390 -19.82 5.09 -15.37
CA MET A 390 -19.91 5.93 -16.57
C MET A 390 -21.17 6.79 -16.62
N HIS A 391 -22.25 6.40 -15.90
CA HIS A 391 -23.49 7.17 -15.79
C HIS A 391 -23.79 7.49 -14.31
N PRO A 392 -22.99 8.40 -13.69
CA PRO A 392 -23.17 8.74 -12.29
C PRO A 392 -24.53 9.42 -12.09
N ALA A 393 -25.36 8.80 -11.27
CA ALA A 393 -26.67 9.33 -10.89
C ALA A 393 -26.84 9.28 -9.37
N ASN A 394 -27.61 10.20 -8.80
CA ASN A 394 -27.73 10.36 -7.35
C ASN A 394 -29.12 10.05 -6.77
N PRO A 395 -29.90 9.05 -7.27
CA PRO A 395 -31.12 8.66 -6.60
C PRO A 395 -30.80 8.14 -5.19
N PHE A 396 -31.62 8.51 -4.21
CA PHE A 396 -31.42 8.10 -2.81
C PHE A 396 -30.02 8.41 -2.25
N ARG A 397 -29.34 9.44 -2.77
CA ARG A 397 -27.99 9.88 -2.37
C ARG A 397 -26.90 8.83 -2.60
N VAL A 398 -27.07 7.93 -3.57
CA VAL A 398 -26.11 6.84 -3.82
C VAL A 398 -24.76 7.34 -4.35
N LEU A 399 -24.75 8.42 -5.15
CA LEU A 399 -23.52 9.03 -5.63
C LEU A 399 -22.76 9.70 -4.48
N GLU A 400 -23.46 10.48 -3.64
CA GLU A 400 -22.84 11.11 -2.46
C GLU A 400 -22.21 10.06 -1.53
N ALA A 401 -22.88 8.92 -1.29
CA ALA A 401 -22.35 7.85 -0.47
C ALA A 401 -21.16 7.13 -1.12
N LEU A 402 -21.21 6.93 -2.45
CA LEU A 402 -20.07 6.40 -3.19
C LEU A 402 -18.87 7.34 -3.10
N MET A 403 -19.11 8.66 -3.28
CA MET A 403 -18.03 9.65 -3.16
C MET A 403 -17.46 9.72 -1.75
N SER A 404 -18.30 9.65 -0.70
CA SER A 404 -17.82 9.56 0.69
C SER A 404 -16.91 8.34 0.90
N MET A 405 -17.30 7.19 0.35
CA MET A 405 -16.45 5.98 0.42
C MET A 405 -15.14 6.18 -0.35
N LEU A 406 -15.19 6.73 -1.57
CA LEU A 406 -13.99 7.00 -2.39
C LEU A 406 -13.13 8.14 -1.83
N ALA A 407 -13.70 9.01 -0.99
CA ALA A 407 -12.95 9.99 -0.21
C ALA A 407 -12.25 9.41 1.01
N GLY A 408 -12.58 8.15 1.40
CA GLY A 408 -12.01 7.47 2.57
C GLY A 408 -12.85 7.58 3.85
N ASP A 409 -14.06 8.20 3.79
CA ASP A 409 -14.94 8.39 4.95
C ASP A 409 -15.71 7.10 5.28
N ILE A 410 -14.98 6.05 5.67
CA ILE A 410 -15.56 4.74 5.99
C ILE A 410 -15.56 4.44 7.49
N TYR A 411 -14.78 5.16 8.27
CA TYR A 411 -14.67 4.96 9.73
C TYR A 411 -15.46 6.02 10.52
N GLY A 412 -15.92 7.09 9.84
CA GLY A 412 -16.71 8.17 10.41
C GLY A 412 -18.15 7.78 10.76
N LYS A 413 -18.92 8.78 11.18
CA LYS A 413 -20.35 8.67 11.51
C LYS A 413 -21.26 8.98 10.32
N THR A 414 -20.71 9.26 9.17
CA THR A 414 -21.46 9.62 7.95
C THR A 414 -22.41 8.49 7.55
N PRO A 415 -23.69 8.77 7.26
CA PRO A 415 -24.71 7.76 7.04
C PRO A 415 -24.67 7.15 5.63
N LEU A 416 -23.49 6.75 5.17
CA LEU A 416 -23.25 6.27 3.80
C LEU A 416 -23.73 4.83 3.54
N TRP A 417 -23.90 4.02 4.59
CA TRP A 417 -24.13 2.57 4.44
C TRP A 417 -25.51 2.23 3.89
N GLY A 418 -26.54 3.03 4.20
CA GLY A 418 -27.89 2.87 3.64
C GLY A 418 -27.90 3.02 2.12
N PRO A 419 -27.49 4.20 1.59
CA PRO A 419 -27.37 4.42 0.15
C PRO A 419 -26.44 3.44 -0.57
N LEU A 420 -25.31 3.04 0.05
CA LEU A 420 -24.43 2.03 -0.56
C LEU A 420 -25.08 0.64 -0.67
N ARG A 421 -25.99 0.27 0.26
CA ARG A 421 -26.79 -0.96 0.12
C ARG A 421 -27.76 -0.86 -1.05
N ILE A 422 -28.37 0.31 -1.25
CA ILE A 422 -29.23 0.57 -2.42
C ILE A 422 -28.42 0.46 -3.71
N LEU A 423 -27.23 1.07 -3.79
CA LEU A 423 -26.34 0.95 -4.95
C LEU A 423 -25.98 -0.51 -5.25
N LYS A 424 -25.64 -1.29 -4.21
CA LYS A 424 -25.38 -2.73 -4.35
C LYS A 424 -26.63 -3.48 -4.84
N GLY A 425 -27.83 -3.11 -4.39
CA GLY A 425 -29.11 -3.65 -4.87
C GLY A 425 -29.36 -3.35 -6.35
N VAL A 426 -29.14 -2.10 -6.76
CA VAL A 426 -29.23 -1.66 -8.17
C VAL A 426 -28.26 -2.45 -9.05
N TYR A 427 -27.02 -2.62 -8.61
CA TYR A 427 -26.05 -3.45 -9.29
C TYR A 427 -26.56 -4.88 -9.54
N TYR A 428 -27.14 -5.54 -8.53
CA TYR A 428 -27.65 -6.91 -8.69
C TYR A 428 -28.89 -6.96 -9.59
N MET A 429 -29.79 -5.97 -9.55
CA MET A 429 -30.95 -5.88 -10.46
C MET A 429 -30.51 -5.73 -11.92
N ILE A 430 -29.55 -4.83 -12.21
CA ILE A 430 -29.01 -4.65 -13.57
C ILE A 430 -28.27 -5.90 -14.02
N SER A 431 -27.52 -6.53 -13.12
CA SER A 431 -26.80 -7.80 -13.39
C SER A 431 -27.76 -8.94 -13.75
N LEU A 432 -28.91 -9.00 -13.11
CA LEU A 432 -29.97 -9.98 -13.41
C LEU A 432 -30.61 -9.70 -14.77
N LYS A 433 -30.93 -8.42 -15.07
CA LYS A 433 -31.45 -8.01 -16.38
C LYS A 433 -30.49 -8.36 -17.52
N ASN A 434 -29.18 -8.27 -17.27
CA ASN A 434 -28.10 -8.58 -18.23
C ASN A 434 -27.41 -9.92 -17.94
N LEU A 435 -28.18 -10.96 -17.57
CA LEU A 435 -27.66 -12.22 -17.00
C LEU A 435 -26.58 -12.89 -17.88
N GLY A 436 -26.76 -12.92 -19.20
CA GLY A 436 -25.80 -13.51 -20.14
C GLY A 436 -24.42 -12.81 -20.09
N ARG A 437 -24.38 -11.48 -20.13
CA ARG A 437 -23.15 -10.68 -20.04
C ARG A 437 -22.50 -10.82 -18.64
N THR A 438 -23.32 -10.87 -17.60
CA THR A 438 -22.88 -11.02 -16.21
C THR A 438 -22.23 -12.37 -15.98
N ILE A 439 -22.85 -13.47 -16.46
CA ILE A 439 -22.29 -14.84 -16.36
C ILE A 439 -20.98 -14.95 -17.16
N ALA A 440 -20.92 -14.40 -18.38
CA ALA A 440 -19.70 -14.35 -19.18
C ALA A 440 -18.55 -13.61 -18.45
N GLY A 441 -18.85 -12.47 -17.84
CA GLY A 441 -17.91 -11.71 -17.01
C GLY A 441 -17.42 -12.51 -15.80
N TRP A 442 -18.31 -13.20 -15.09
CA TRP A 442 -17.94 -14.04 -13.93
C TRP A 442 -17.13 -15.27 -14.33
N LYS A 443 -17.47 -15.93 -15.45
CA LYS A 443 -16.69 -17.05 -15.97
C LYS A 443 -15.28 -16.58 -16.34
N ARG A 444 -15.14 -15.46 -17.04
CA ARG A 444 -13.85 -14.86 -17.38
C ARG A 444 -13.04 -14.55 -16.11
N HIS A 445 -13.64 -13.90 -15.11
CA HIS A 445 -12.99 -13.58 -13.84
C HIS A 445 -12.50 -14.83 -13.09
N ARG A 446 -13.28 -15.92 -13.07
CA ARG A 446 -12.88 -17.19 -12.44
C ARG A 446 -11.68 -17.86 -13.12
N VAL A 447 -11.63 -17.82 -14.45
CA VAL A 447 -10.48 -18.38 -15.21
C VAL A 447 -9.22 -17.58 -14.90
N VAL A 448 -9.34 -16.25 -14.89
CA VAL A 448 -8.25 -15.32 -14.61
C VAL A 448 -7.62 -15.52 -13.23
N ILE A 449 -8.43 -15.80 -12.21
CA ILE A 449 -7.95 -16.00 -10.83
C ILE A 449 -7.27 -17.35 -10.64
N ARG A 450 -7.72 -18.41 -11.32
CA ARG A 450 -7.18 -19.77 -11.18
C ARG A 450 -5.78 -19.96 -11.73
N ASP A 451 -5.34 -19.07 -12.61
CA ASP A 451 -4.02 -19.13 -13.26
C ASP A 451 -2.89 -18.57 -12.38
N THR A 452 -3.02 -18.75 -11.05
CA THR A 452 -2.18 -18.09 -10.04
C THR A 452 -0.81 -18.71 -9.81
N ASP A 453 -0.54 -19.94 -10.27
CA ASP A 453 0.61 -20.72 -9.79
C ASP A 453 1.95 -20.37 -10.45
N ALA A 454 1.97 -19.60 -11.53
CA ALA A 454 3.21 -19.32 -12.28
C ALA A 454 4.03 -18.09 -11.78
N LEU A 455 3.51 -17.26 -10.87
CA LEU A 455 4.22 -16.08 -10.35
C LEU A 455 4.62 -16.17 -8.87
N ALA A 456 4.54 -17.36 -8.27
CA ALA A 456 4.87 -17.56 -6.85
C ALA A 456 6.38 -17.42 -6.53
N GLY A 457 7.25 -17.16 -7.51
CA GLY A 457 8.70 -17.11 -7.34
C GLY A 457 9.39 -15.81 -7.73
N GLU A 458 8.71 -14.84 -8.36
CA GLU A 458 9.38 -13.63 -8.84
C GLU A 458 9.10 -12.42 -7.95
N THR A 459 9.95 -12.23 -6.97
CA THR A 459 10.20 -10.95 -6.30
C THR A 459 10.82 -10.00 -7.34
N VAL A 460 10.17 -8.83 -7.53
CA VAL A 460 10.74 -7.68 -8.28
C VAL A 460 11.64 -8.09 -9.44
N LEU A 461 11.10 -8.21 -10.64
CA LEU A 461 11.92 -8.27 -11.85
C LEU A 461 12.75 -6.98 -11.89
N LYS A 462 14.02 -7.08 -11.49
CA LYS A 462 15.00 -6.04 -11.78
C LYS A 462 15.05 -5.93 -13.29
N ALA A 463 14.82 -4.73 -13.80
CA ALA A 463 15.16 -4.39 -15.17
C ALA A 463 16.67 -4.60 -15.35
N ASN A 464 17.06 -5.54 -16.18
CA ASN A 464 18.35 -5.58 -16.85
C ASN A 464 18.15 -5.04 -18.24
#